data_7a61c5a583695639115591de57519e9f
#
_entry.id   7a61c5a583695639115591de57519e9f
#
_cell.length_a   1.000
_cell.length_b   1.000
_cell.length_c   1.000
_cell.angle_alpha   90.00
_cell.angle_beta   90.00
_cell.angle_gamma   90.00
#
_symmetry.space_group_name_H-M   'P 1'
#
loop_
_entity.id
_entity.type
_entity.pdbx_description
1 polymer ?
#
loop_
_entity_poly.entity_id
_entity_poly.type
_entity_poly.pdbx_seq_one_letter_code
_entity_poly.pdbx_strand_id
1 'polypeptide(L)'
;MKFTSYWLDTAPPGSEERSRSTVEGRTDVAVIGGGFTGVVAALHLARRGAKVDLFEQDTVGFGASGRNGGMATTGMSIGIRAAVDRYGFEKAATLYDAYTEAIDLIEKLVTEEEIDCSFARVGKLNLATKPAHYE
;
A
#
# COMPACT_ATOMS: atom_id res chain seq x y z
N MET A 1 -18.74 -12.89 -17.54
CA MET A 1 -17.84 -12.79 -16.38
C MET A 1 -16.79 -11.75 -16.72
N LYS A 2 -16.58 -10.71 -15.90
CA LYS A 2 -15.50 -9.73 -16.12
C LYS A 2 -14.19 -10.31 -15.57
N PHE A 3 -13.11 -10.25 -16.35
CA PHE A 3 -11.77 -10.70 -15.96
C PHE A 3 -10.85 -9.52 -15.56
N THR A 4 -11.45 -8.46 -15.00
CA THR A 4 -10.76 -7.28 -14.52
C THR A 4 -10.80 -7.27 -12.99
N SER A 5 -9.73 -6.84 -12.33
CA SER A 5 -9.74 -6.72 -10.87
C SER A 5 -10.74 -5.63 -10.44
N TYR A 6 -11.32 -5.77 -9.26
CA TYR A 6 -12.29 -4.81 -8.73
C TYR A 6 -11.74 -3.37 -8.77
N TRP A 7 -10.53 -3.17 -8.34
CA TRP A 7 -9.91 -1.84 -8.29
C TRP A 7 -9.69 -1.22 -9.66
N LEU A 8 -9.28 -2.03 -10.64
CA LEU A 8 -9.12 -1.55 -12.03
C LEU A 8 -10.46 -1.30 -12.73
N ASP A 9 -11.53 -1.98 -12.31
CA ASP A 9 -12.88 -1.80 -12.86
C ASP A 9 -13.60 -0.57 -12.26
N THR A 10 -13.27 -0.19 -11.03
CA THR A 10 -13.95 0.86 -10.27
C THR A 10 -13.14 2.16 -10.12
N ALA A 11 -11.81 2.09 -10.29
CA ALA A 11 -10.99 3.28 -10.24
C ALA A 11 -11.32 4.22 -11.40
N PRO A 12 -11.31 5.54 -11.17
CA PRO A 12 -11.47 6.50 -12.25
C PRO A 12 -10.35 6.29 -13.29
N PRO A 13 -10.63 6.49 -14.59
CA PRO A 13 -9.61 6.41 -15.61
C PRO A 13 -8.50 7.41 -15.27
N GLY A 14 -7.26 6.93 -15.24
CA GLY A 14 -6.11 7.83 -15.09
C GLY A 14 -6.06 8.84 -16.24
N SER A 15 -5.40 9.98 -16.03
CA SER A 15 -5.18 10.96 -17.09
C SER A 15 -4.54 10.26 -18.30
N GLU A 16 -5.05 10.51 -19.49
CA GLU A 16 -4.58 9.88 -20.74
C GLU A 16 -3.16 10.34 -21.15
N GLU A 17 -2.56 11.29 -20.45
CA GLU A 17 -1.20 11.78 -20.68
C GLU A 17 -0.13 10.78 -20.22
N ARG A 18 -0.22 9.55 -20.71
CA ARG A 18 0.87 8.59 -20.58
C ARG A 18 1.75 8.68 -21.80
N SER A 19 2.86 9.38 -21.64
CA SER A 19 3.88 9.38 -22.69
C SER A 19 4.46 7.97 -22.85
N ARG A 20 4.18 7.33 -23.98
CA ARG A 20 4.89 6.12 -24.42
C ARG A 20 6.09 6.47 -25.30
N SER A 21 6.48 7.74 -25.30
CA SER A 21 7.64 8.24 -26.06
C SER A 21 8.95 7.82 -25.37
N THR A 22 10.02 7.87 -26.14
CA THR A 22 11.38 7.75 -25.59
C THR A 22 11.57 8.83 -24.52
N VAL A 23 11.96 8.40 -23.33
CA VAL A 23 12.21 9.30 -22.21
C VAL A 23 13.62 9.80 -22.31
N GLU A 24 13.75 11.09 -22.51
CA GLU A 24 15.04 11.80 -22.56
C GLU A 24 15.04 12.95 -21.55
N GLY A 25 16.16 13.16 -20.89
CA GLY A 25 16.31 14.27 -19.98
C GLY A 25 17.08 13.91 -18.71
N ARG A 26 16.94 14.76 -17.70
CA ARG A 26 17.56 14.63 -16.39
C ARG A 26 16.52 14.78 -15.30
N THR A 27 16.59 13.90 -14.32
CA THR A 27 15.79 13.92 -13.12
C THR A 27 16.70 13.68 -11.90
N ASP A 28 16.27 14.09 -10.72
CA ASP A 28 17.04 13.81 -9.49
C ASP A 28 16.86 12.36 -9.06
N VAL A 29 15.64 11.82 -9.25
CA VAL A 29 15.31 10.43 -8.89
C VAL A 29 14.42 9.80 -9.96
N ALA A 30 14.83 8.64 -10.47
CA ALA A 30 14.00 7.78 -11.30
C ALA A 30 13.40 6.66 -10.44
N VAL A 31 12.08 6.57 -10.37
CA VAL A 31 11.36 5.51 -9.66
C VAL A 31 10.84 4.50 -10.67
N ILE A 32 11.20 3.25 -10.52
CA ILE A 32 10.79 2.17 -11.41
C ILE A 32 9.69 1.33 -10.73
N GLY A 33 8.52 1.33 -11.34
CA GLY A 33 7.31 0.64 -10.89
C GLY A 33 6.29 1.54 -10.23
N GLY A 34 5.07 1.54 -10.75
CA GLY A 34 3.92 2.34 -10.30
C GLY A 34 3.00 1.61 -9.32
N GLY A 35 3.53 0.71 -8.47
CA GLY A 35 2.80 0.13 -7.34
C GLY A 35 2.80 1.04 -6.12
N PHE A 36 2.18 0.62 -5.00
CA PHE A 36 2.13 1.40 -3.74
C PHE A 36 3.50 1.96 -3.34
N THR A 37 4.53 1.13 -3.32
CA THR A 37 5.87 1.54 -2.89
C THR A 37 6.44 2.64 -3.79
N GLY A 38 6.35 2.47 -5.10
CA GLY A 38 6.91 3.44 -6.05
C GLY A 38 6.16 4.77 -6.03
N VAL A 39 4.81 4.72 -6.05
CA VAL A 39 3.99 5.94 -6.03
C VAL A 39 4.19 6.73 -4.74
N VAL A 40 4.17 6.06 -3.57
CA VAL A 40 4.38 6.74 -2.28
C VAL A 40 5.80 7.28 -2.16
N ALA A 41 6.81 6.54 -2.62
CA ALA A 41 8.19 7.04 -2.65
C ALA A 41 8.33 8.28 -3.54
N ALA A 42 7.76 8.24 -4.75
CA ALA A 42 7.77 9.38 -5.68
C ALA A 42 7.08 10.61 -5.08
N LEU A 43 5.91 10.43 -4.47
CA LEU A 43 5.17 11.50 -3.80
C LEU A 43 5.99 12.16 -2.69
N HIS A 44 6.56 11.36 -1.78
CA HIS A 44 7.34 11.90 -0.68
C HIS A 44 8.65 12.58 -1.12
N LEU A 45 9.29 12.10 -2.17
CA LEU A 45 10.47 12.74 -2.75
C LEU A 45 10.11 14.07 -3.42
N ALA A 46 9.02 14.09 -4.21
CA ALA A 46 8.52 15.31 -4.84
C ALA A 46 8.11 16.37 -3.81
N ARG A 47 7.43 15.99 -2.74
CA ARG A 47 7.08 16.89 -1.62
C ARG A 47 8.31 17.50 -0.93
N ARG A 48 9.47 16.83 -1.03
CA ARG A 48 10.76 17.34 -0.52
C ARG A 48 11.53 18.17 -1.56
N GLY A 49 10.93 18.44 -2.70
CA GLY A 49 11.49 19.30 -3.75
C GLY A 49 12.37 18.57 -4.78
N ALA A 50 12.45 17.24 -4.74
CA ALA A 50 13.16 16.50 -5.77
C ALA A 50 12.35 16.47 -7.08
N LYS A 51 13.03 16.59 -8.23
CA LYS A 51 12.45 16.27 -9.52
C LYS A 51 12.42 14.76 -9.68
N VAL A 52 11.21 14.18 -9.73
CA VAL A 52 11.02 12.73 -9.76
C VAL A 52 10.31 12.33 -11.03
N ASP A 53 10.84 11.34 -11.73
CA ASP A 53 10.17 10.66 -12.84
C ASP A 53 9.84 9.23 -12.41
N LEU A 54 8.55 8.84 -12.56
CA LEU A 54 8.08 7.50 -12.27
C LEU A 54 7.79 6.77 -13.58
N PHE A 55 8.38 5.59 -13.71
CA PHE A 55 8.23 4.73 -14.88
C PHE A 55 7.47 3.46 -14.51
N GLU A 56 6.35 3.20 -15.20
CA GLU A 56 5.55 2.01 -15.05
C GLU A 56 5.44 1.29 -16.40
N GLN A 57 5.64 -0.02 -16.39
CA GLN A 57 5.62 -0.83 -17.59
C GLN A 57 4.21 -0.93 -18.21
N ASP A 58 3.17 -0.92 -17.38
CA ASP A 58 1.78 -1.08 -17.80
C ASP A 58 0.94 0.11 -17.35
N THR A 59 0.07 -0.06 -16.38
CA THR A 59 -0.73 0.98 -15.75
C THR A 59 -0.37 1.08 -14.28
N VAL A 60 -0.43 2.28 -13.72
CA VAL A 60 -0.22 2.47 -12.27
C VAL A 60 -1.16 1.53 -11.51
N GLY A 61 -0.61 0.78 -10.56
CA GLY A 61 -1.36 -0.22 -9.79
C GLY A 61 -1.66 -1.53 -10.54
N PHE A 62 -1.20 -1.75 -11.76
CA PHE A 62 -1.49 -2.97 -12.52
C PHE A 62 -1.12 -4.27 -11.80
N GLY A 63 -0.01 -4.28 -11.07
CA GLY A 63 0.48 -5.44 -10.34
C GLY A 63 -0.34 -5.79 -9.09
N ALA A 64 0.32 -6.29 -8.06
CA ALA A 64 -0.28 -6.67 -6.79
C ALA A 64 -1.04 -5.52 -6.10
N SER A 65 -0.62 -4.28 -6.31
CA SER A 65 -1.25 -3.09 -5.73
C SER A 65 -2.70 -2.87 -6.20
N GLY A 66 -3.04 -3.26 -7.41
CA GLY A 66 -4.41 -3.20 -7.94
C GLY A 66 -5.16 -4.54 -7.91
N ARG A 67 -4.62 -5.57 -7.23
CA ARG A 67 -5.19 -6.93 -7.20
C ARG A 67 -5.26 -7.52 -5.79
N ASN A 68 -5.18 -6.68 -4.78
CA ASN A 68 -5.29 -7.08 -3.37
C ASN A 68 -6.75 -6.96 -2.86
N GLY A 69 -7.00 -7.40 -1.63
CA GLY A 69 -8.33 -7.33 -1.02
C GLY A 69 -8.70 -5.97 -0.43
N GLY A 70 -7.84 -4.95 -0.56
CA GLY A 70 -8.09 -3.59 -0.03
C GLY A 70 -8.08 -3.50 1.50
N MET A 71 -7.57 -4.51 2.20
CA MET A 71 -7.58 -4.54 3.66
C MET A 71 -6.28 -3.99 4.22
N ALA A 72 -6.34 -2.85 4.92
CA ALA A 72 -5.26 -2.32 5.72
C ALA A 72 -5.43 -2.80 7.17
N THR A 73 -4.75 -3.89 7.53
CA THR A 73 -4.88 -4.51 8.86
C THR A 73 -3.53 -4.68 9.53
N THR A 74 -3.50 -4.49 10.86
CA THR A 74 -2.33 -4.81 11.68
C THR A 74 -2.07 -6.31 11.70
N GLY A 75 -0.83 -6.70 11.54
CA GLY A 75 -0.37 -8.08 11.70
C GLY A 75 0.64 -8.54 10.66
N MET A 76 1.40 -9.53 11.03
CA MET A 76 2.38 -10.21 10.18
C MET A 76 1.75 -11.47 9.56
N SER A 77 2.44 -12.08 8.59
CA SER A 77 2.06 -13.39 8.03
C SER A 77 2.08 -14.53 9.07
N ILE A 78 2.81 -14.34 10.17
CA ILE A 78 2.82 -15.22 11.35
C ILE A 78 1.99 -14.59 12.48
N GLY A 79 1.31 -15.41 13.29
CA GLY A 79 0.56 -14.92 14.45
C GLY A 79 1.46 -14.27 15.51
N ILE A 80 0.87 -13.45 16.39
CA ILE A 80 1.61 -12.70 17.41
C ILE A 80 2.43 -13.62 18.32
N ARG A 81 1.89 -14.77 18.74
CA ARG A 81 2.60 -15.74 19.58
C ARG A 81 3.88 -16.22 18.87
N ALA A 82 3.77 -16.68 17.62
CA ALA A 82 4.92 -17.12 16.85
C ALA A 82 5.94 -16.01 16.60
N ALA A 83 5.49 -14.77 16.49
CA ALA A 83 6.38 -13.61 16.40
C ALA A 83 7.15 -13.37 17.70
N VAL A 84 6.46 -13.46 18.85
CA VAL A 84 7.08 -13.33 20.17
C VAL A 84 8.09 -14.45 20.41
N ASP A 85 7.73 -15.69 20.08
CA ASP A 85 8.62 -16.86 20.24
C ASP A 85 9.88 -16.74 19.37
N ARG A 86 9.73 -16.16 18.17
CA ARG A 86 10.84 -16.05 17.21
C ARG A 86 11.73 -14.83 17.42
N TYR A 87 11.17 -13.71 17.82
CA TYR A 87 11.87 -12.41 17.85
C TYR A 87 11.98 -11.81 19.24
N GLY A 88 11.29 -12.36 20.25
CA GLY A 88 11.09 -11.78 21.55
C GLY A 88 9.96 -10.74 21.57
N PHE A 89 9.43 -10.45 22.77
CA PHE A 89 8.25 -9.61 22.97
C PHE A 89 8.49 -8.18 22.45
N GLU A 90 9.59 -7.54 22.83
CA GLU A 90 9.87 -6.14 22.46
C GLU A 90 9.92 -5.95 20.94
N LYS A 91 10.62 -6.84 20.24
CA LYS A 91 10.73 -6.75 18.79
C LYS A 91 9.42 -7.07 18.08
N ALA A 92 8.66 -8.03 18.61
CA ALA A 92 7.33 -8.34 18.08
C ALA A 92 6.37 -7.15 18.27
N ALA A 93 6.39 -6.49 19.42
CA ALA A 93 5.62 -5.28 19.69
C ALA A 93 5.99 -4.16 18.72
N THR A 94 7.28 -3.84 18.58
CA THR A 94 7.76 -2.83 17.60
C THR A 94 7.29 -3.10 16.18
N LEU A 95 7.29 -4.37 15.75
CA LEU A 95 6.77 -4.72 14.43
C LEU A 95 5.27 -4.49 14.31
N TYR A 96 4.48 -4.79 15.35
CA TYR A 96 3.03 -4.52 15.34
C TYR A 96 2.72 -3.02 15.36
N ASP A 97 3.49 -2.23 16.12
CA ASP A 97 3.35 -0.77 16.15
C ASP A 97 3.61 -0.19 14.76
N ALA A 98 4.65 -0.66 14.06
CA ALA A 98 4.94 -0.24 12.67
C ALA A 98 3.79 -0.52 11.70
N TYR A 99 3.03 -1.62 11.87
CA TYR A 99 1.83 -1.87 11.06
C TYR A 99 0.70 -0.90 11.40
N THR A 100 0.55 -0.53 12.68
CA THR A 100 -0.45 0.47 13.11
C THR A 100 -0.11 1.84 12.54
N GLU A 101 1.14 2.27 12.65
CA GLU A 101 1.64 3.51 12.05
C GLU A 101 1.46 3.55 10.53
N ALA A 102 1.64 2.41 9.85
CA ALA A 102 1.41 2.32 8.41
C ALA A 102 -0.06 2.55 8.05
N ILE A 103 -1.02 2.09 8.87
CA ILE A 103 -2.45 2.36 8.67
C ILE A 103 -2.74 3.85 8.91
N ASP A 104 -2.15 4.45 9.95
CA ASP A 104 -2.29 5.89 10.23
C ASP A 104 -1.73 6.73 9.07
N LEU A 105 -0.62 6.29 8.46
CA LEU A 105 -0.06 6.94 7.27
C LEU A 105 -0.99 6.84 6.06
N ILE A 106 -1.64 5.69 5.84
CA ILE A 106 -2.63 5.52 4.76
C ILE A 106 -3.79 6.50 4.96
N GLU A 107 -4.38 6.55 6.17
CA GLU A 107 -5.47 7.46 6.50
C GLU A 107 -5.08 8.94 6.27
N LYS A 108 -3.87 9.30 6.71
CA LYS A 108 -3.31 10.63 6.50
C LYS A 108 -3.17 10.95 5.01
N LEU A 109 -2.59 10.05 4.21
CA LEU A 109 -2.43 10.27 2.78
C LEU A 109 -3.78 10.38 2.06
N VAL A 110 -4.74 9.52 2.39
CA VAL A 110 -6.10 9.57 1.83
C VAL A 110 -6.75 10.93 2.10
N THR A 111 -6.57 11.46 3.31
CA THR A 111 -7.13 12.75 3.71
C THR A 111 -6.40 13.93 3.06
N GLU A 112 -5.07 13.94 3.10
CA GLU A 112 -4.25 15.04 2.59
C GLU A 112 -4.30 15.18 1.06
N GLU A 113 -4.39 14.05 0.35
CA GLU A 113 -4.46 14.01 -1.11
C GLU A 113 -5.91 13.93 -1.63
N GLU A 114 -6.91 14.01 -0.75
CA GLU A 114 -8.34 13.95 -1.08
C GLU A 114 -8.69 12.72 -1.95
N ILE A 115 -8.12 11.53 -1.61
CA ILE A 115 -8.28 10.31 -2.41
C ILE A 115 -9.66 9.69 -2.15
N ASP A 116 -10.54 9.70 -3.15
CA ASP A 116 -11.82 9.00 -3.10
C ASP A 116 -11.61 7.48 -3.32
N CYS A 117 -11.32 6.76 -2.25
CA CYS A 117 -11.06 5.32 -2.27
C CYS A 117 -11.92 4.52 -1.28
N SER A 118 -13.01 5.12 -0.77
CA SER A 118 -13.89 4.50 0.23
C SER A 118 -13.14 3.98 1.47
N PHE A 119 -12.07 4.67 1.89
CA PHE A 119 -11.34 4.28 3.09
C PHE A 119 -12.22 4.41 4.32
N ALA A 120 -12.24 3.35 5.14
CA ALA A 120 -12.95 3.34 6.42
C ALA A 120 -12.16 2.56 7.48
N ARG A 121 -12.01 3.15 8.67
CA ARG A 121 -11.35 2.52 9.81
C ARG A 121 -12.37 1.75 10.64
N VAL A 122 -12.67 0.53 10.21
CA VAL A 122 -13.71 -0.32 10.83
C VAL A 122 -13.17 -1.40 11.77
N GLY A 123 -11.84 -1.52 11.88
CA GLY A 123 -11.17 -2.53 12.69
C GLY A 123 -11.14 -3.92 12.04
N LYS A 124 -10.65 -4.90 12.81
CA LYS A 124 -10.55 -6.30 12.41
C LYS A 124 -11.13 -7.19 13.51
N LEU A 125 -12.08 -8.05 13.15
CA LEU A 125 -12.63 -9.04 14.05
C LEU A 125 -11.99 -10.40 13.81
N ASN A 126 -11.37 -10.97 14.84
CA ASN A 126 -10.89 -12.34 14.84
C ASN A 126 -11.85 -13.21 15.64
N LEU A 127 -12.42 -14.23 15.00
CA LEU A 127 -13.35 -15.15 15.65
C LEU A 127 -12.60 -16.39 16.15
N ALA A 128 -12.73 -16.69 17.45
CA ALA A 128 -12.29 -17.94 18.02
C ALA A 128 -13.37 -19.02 17.76
N THR A 129 -13.03 -20.04 17.00
CA THR A 129 -13.95 -21.11 16.60
C THR A 129 -13.73 -22.43 17.34
N LYS A 130 -12.70 -22.52 18.18
CA LYS A 130 -12.38 -23.68 19.03
C LYS A 130 -11.61 -23.26 20.28
N PRO A 131 -11.61 -24.03 21.37
CA PRO A 131 -10.95 -23.67 22.64
C PRO A 131 -9.48 -23.26 22.49
N ALA A 132 -8.71 -23.94 21.65
CA ALA A 132 -7.29 -23.63 21.42
C ALA A 132 -7.03 -22.25 20.78
N HIS A 133 -8.07 -21.52 20.39
CA HIS A 133 -7.93 -20.15 19.88
C HIS A 133 -7.95 -19.09 20.99
N TYR A 134 -8.22 -19.49 22.24
CA TYR A 134 -8.24 -18.60 23.42
C TYR A 134 -6.94 -18.67 24.22
N GLU A 135 -6.04 -19.60 23.91
CA GLU A 135 -4.72 -19.76 24.51
C GLU A 135 -3.66 -19.00 23.71
#